data_08bf7f05898c0f77f6373e4543cf0299
#
_entry.id   08bf7f05898c0f77f6373e4543cf0299
#
_cell.length_a   1.000
_cell.length_b   1.000
_cell.length_c   1.000
_cell.angle_alpha   90.00
_cell.angle_beta   90.00
_cell.angle_gamma   90.00
#
_symmetry.space_group_name_H-M   'P 1'
#
loop_
_entity.id
_entity.type
_entity.pdbx_description
1 polymer ?
#
loop_
_entity_poly.entity_id
_entity_poly.type
_entity_poly.pdbx_seq_one_letter_code
_entity_poly.pdbx_strand_id
1 'polypeptide(L)'
;MKLRCLLIDDEPPALSILAAYVAGMDDLELAGQCYNAFEAMQVLQRTTVDILFLDINMPRLLGTEFIRTLRNPPKVIFTTAHKDYALESYELNAVDYLLKPFSLERFVRAINKIREGNVAATVPSGKGLPVVSRRTKSVCTSRLSARRFAKR
;
A
#
# COMPACT_ATOMS: atom_id res chain seq x y z
N MET A 1 16.31 15.20 6.22
CA MET A 1 16.32 13.79 6.65
C MET A 1 15.74 12.92 5.54
N LYS A 2 16.36 11.78 5.31
CA LYS A 2 15.92 10.90 4.24
C LYS A 2 15.04 9.77 4.77
N LEU A 3 14.08 9.39 3.97
CA LEU A 3 13.23 8.24 4.28
C LEU A 3 13.96 6.96 3.86
N ARG A 4 14.05 6.02 4.77
CA ARG A 4 14.79 4.79 4.53
C ARG A 4 13.87 3.73 3.96
N CYS A 5 14.24 3.20 2.81
CA CYS A 5 13.42 2.26 2.06
C CYS A 5 14.02 0.86 2.09
N LEU A 6 13.21 -0.12 2.42
CA LEU A 6 13.60 -1.53 2.33
C LEU A 6 12.82 -2.16 1.18
N LEU A 7 13.53 -2.85 0.31
CA LEU A 7 12.93 -3.49 -0.86
C LEU A 7 12.90 -5.00 -0.64
N ILE A 8 11.75 -5.61 -0.82
CA ILE A 8 11.60 -7.05 -0.65
C ILE A 8 10.90 -7.64 -1.84
N ASP A 9 11.62 -8.46 -2.59
CA ASP A 9 11.09 -9.10 -3.80
C ASP A 9 12.00 -10.27 -4.13
N ASP A 10 11.41 -11.39 -4.53
CA ASP A 10 12.22 -12.56 -4.87
C ASP A 10 12.75 -12.51 -6.30
N GLU A 11 12.38 -11.49 -7.06
CA GLU A 11 12.85 -11.33 -8.45
C GLU A 11 13.90 -10.25 -8.53
N PRO A 12 15.15 -10.61 -8.85
CA PRO A 12 16.21 -9.60 -8.92
C PRO A 12 15.94 -8.43 -9.87
N PRO A 13 15.32 -8.64 -11.05
CA PRO A 13 15.03 -7.48 -11.90
C PRO A 13 14.10 -6.46 -11.24
N ALA A 14 13.13 -6.91 -10.46
CA ALA A 14 12.24 -6.01 -9.77
C ALA A 14 12.99 -5.18 -8.74
N LEU A 15 13.89 -5.82 -7.99
CA LEU A 15 14.71 -5.11 -7.01
C LEU A 15 15.60 -4.07 -7.70
N SER A 16 16.16 -4.41 -8.86
CA SER A 16 17.02 -3.48 -9.58
C SER A 16 16.25 -2.23 -10.00
N ILE A 17 15.03 -2.40 -10.47
CA ILE A 17 14.22 -1.27 -10.91
C ILE A 17 13.88 -0.38 -9.71
N LEU A 18 13.44 -0.99 -8.63
CA LEU A 18 13.09 -0.22 -7.44
C LEU A 18 14.30 0.50 -6.87
N ALA A 19 15.45 -0.17 -6.84
CA ALA A 19 16.67 0.45 -6.32
C ALA A 19 17.07 1.65 -7.17
N ALA A 20 16.92 1.54 -8.49
CA ALA A 20 17.24 2.65 -9.37
C ALA A 20 16.31 3.84 -9.12
N TYR A 21 15.03 3.56 -8.93
CA TYR A 21 14.06 4.63 -8.64
C TYR A 21 14.37 5.31 -7.32
N VAL A 22 14.68 4.53 -6.28
CA VAL A 22 15.05 5.08 -4.97
C VAL A 22 16.29 5.94 -5.10
N ALA A 23 17.31 5.46 -5.83
CA ALA A 23 18.55 6.19 -5.99
C ALA A 23 18.35 7.52 -6.71
N GLY A 24 17.32 7.62 -7.53
CA GLY A 24 17.04 8.83 -8.26
C GLY A 24 16.35 9.92 -7.45
N MET A 25 15.97 9.65 -6.23
CA MET A 25 15.25 10.61 -5.40
C MET A 25 16.10 11.04 -4.22
N ASP A 26 16.29 12.34 -4.07
CA ASP A 26 17.20 12.87 -3.06
C ASP A 26 16.74 12.64 -1.63
N ASP A 27 15.44 12.51 -1.43
CA ASP A 27 14.92 12.36 -0.07
C ASP A 27 14.69 10.89 0.32
N LEU A 28 15.14 9.96 -0.50
CA LEU A 28 15.05 8.54 -0.19
C LEU A 28 16.43 7.93 -0.04
N GLU A 29 16.51 6.94 0.81
CA GLU A 29 17.76 6.23 1.05
C GLU A 29 17.45 4.75 1.08
N LEU A 30 18.28 3.94 0.42
CA LEU A 30 18.08 2.51 0.39
C LEU A 30 18.61 1.89 1.68
N ALA A 31 17.74 1.28 2.47
CA ALA A 31 18.14 0.59 3.69
C ALA A 31 18.61 -0.83 3.42
N GLY A 32 18.10 -1.44 2.36
CA GLY A 32 18.52 -2.78 1.99
C GLY A 32 17.63 -3.38 0.93
N GLN A 33 18.05 -4.52 0.42
CA GLN A 33 17.30 -5.30 -0.55
C GLN A 33 17.24 -6.73 -0.04
N CYS A 34 16.08 -7.31 -0.04
CA CYS A 34 15.88 -8.66 0.49
C CYS A 34 15.14 -9.50 -0.54
N TYR A 35 15.47 -10.78 -0.58
CA TYR A 35 14.83 -11.71 -1.51
C TYR A 35 13.71 -12.50 -0.87
N ASN A 36 13.56 -12.41 0.43
CA ASN A 36 12.53 -13.17 1.13
C ASN A 36 12.22 -12.54 2.48
N ALA A 37 11.19 -13.06 3.13
CA ALA A 37 10.72 -12.51 4.38
C ALA A 37 11.74 -12.65 5.51
N PHE A 38 12.52 -13.73 5.50
CA PHE A 38 13.49 -13.95 6.58
C PHE A 38 14.56 -12.88 6.57
N GLU A 39 15.07 -12.55 5.38
CA GLU A 39 16.07 -11.48 5.26
C GLU A 39 15.48 -10.15 5.71
N ALA A 40 14.22 -9.91 5.34
CA ALA A 40 13.57 -8.68 5.71
C ALA A 40 13.41 -8.55 7.22
N MET A 41 13.06 -9.63 7.88
CA MET A 41 12.92 -9.62 9.33
C MET A 41 14.23 -9.22 10.00
N GLN A 42 15.35 -9.74 9.49
CA GLN A 42 16.66 -9.41 10.07
C GLN A 42 16.98 -7.95 9.90
N VAL A 43 16.71 -7.39 8.73
CA VAL A 43 16.98 -5.98 8.49
C VAL A 43 16.09 -5.11 9.38
N LEU A 44 14.82 -5.46 9.51
CA LEU A 44 13.89 -4.68 10.31
C LEU A 44 14.26 -4.67 11.79
N GLN A 45 14.92 -5.71 12.27
CA GLN A 45 15.38 -5.76 13.66
C GLN A 45 16.59 -4.88 13.91
N ARG A 46 17.40 -4.65 12.88
CA ARG A 46 18.67 -3.95 13.05
C ARG A 46 18.65 -2.53 12.55
N THR A 47 17.72 -2.19 11.68
CA THR A 47 17.76 -0.95 10.94
C THR A 47 16.39 -0.30 10.98
N THR A 48 16.39 1.01 11.16
CA THR A 48 15.14 1.78 11.07
C THR A 48 14.74 1.88 9.61
N VAL A 49 13.50 1.50 9.32
CA VAL A 49 12.95 1.54 7.97
C VAL A 49 11.68 2.37 8.01
N ASP A 50 11.56 3.29 7.08
CA ASP A 50 10.38 4.16 7.01
C ASP A 50 9.38 3.69 5.98
N ILE A 51 9.87 3.10 4.89
CA ILE A 51 9.04 2.66 3.78
C ILE A 51 9.44 1.25 3.39
N LEU A 52 8.44 0.40 3.23
CA LEU A 52 8.64 -0.99 2.85
C LEU A 52 8.01 -1.21 1.48
N PHE A 53 8.82 -1.56 0.50
CA PHE A 53 8.31 -2.01 -0.80
C PHE A 53 8.29 -3.52 -0.77
N LEU A 54 7.12 -4.10 -0.88
CA LEU A 54 6.95 -5.51 -0.58
C LEU A 54 6.17 -6.21 -1.68
N ASP A 55 6.82 -7.21 -2.29
CA ASP A 55 6.15 -8.04 -3.28
C ASP A 55 5.15 -8.94 -2.55
N ILE A 56 3.96 -9.04 -3.09
CA ILE A 56 2.94 -9.88 -2.48
C ILE A 56 3.24 -11.35 -2.73
N ASN A 57 3.65 -11.69 -3.95
CA ASN A 57 3.84 -13.10 -4.33
C ASN A 57 5.26 -13.57 -4.13
N MET A 58 5.60 -13.92 -2.91
CA MET A 58 6.90 -14.49 -2.61
C MET A 58 6.74 -15.94 -2.19
N PRO A 59 7.77 -16.77 -2.42
CA PRO A 59 7.70 -18.18 -1.99
C PRO A 59 7.52 -18.29 -0.49
N ARG A 60 6.74 -19.26 -0.06
CA ARG A 60 6.57 -19.64 1.34
C ARG A 60 5.70 -18.71 2.16
N LEU A 61 5.74 -17.41 1.89
CA LEU A 61 4.98 -16.48 2.71
C LEU A 61 4.58 -15.29 1.83
N LEU A 62 3.29 -15.09 1.69
CA LEU A 62 2.81 -13.95 0.92
C LEU A 62 3.18 -12.66 1.63
N GLY A 63 3.41 -11.60 0.84
CA GLY A 63 3.72 -10.30 1.43
C GLY A 63 2.65 -9.81 2.37
N THR A 64 1.39 -10.06 2.03
CA THR A 64 0.29 -9.66 2.90
C THR A 64 0.33 -10.40 4.23
N GLU A 65 0.70 -11.67 4.21
CA GLU A 65 0.84 -12.44 5.44
C GLU A 65 2.03 -11.96 6.26
N PHE A 66 3.12 -11.62 5.56
CA PHE A 66 4.30 -11.11 6.24
C PHE A 66 3.98 -9.86 7.05
N ILE A 67 3.25 -8.93 6.44
CA ILE A 67 2.91 -7.68 7.12
C ILE A 67 2.10 -7.93 8.38
N ARG A 68 1.23 -8.93 8.35
CA ARG A 68 0.42 -9.24 9.53
C ARG A 68 1.26 -9.72 10.71
N THR A 69 2.47 -10.18 10.46
CA THR A 69 3.34 -10.63 11.55
C THR A 69 4.06 -9.48 12.24
N LEU A 70 4.06 -8.29 11.66
CA LEU A 70 4.78 -7.15 12.22
C LEU A 70 3.87 -6.36 13.14
N ARG A 71 4.39 -5.99 14.31
CA ARG A 71 3.59 -5.22 15.25
C ARG A 71 3.43 -3.77 14.83
N ASN A 72 4.53 -3.15 14.45
CA ASN A 72 4.53 -1.74 14.04
C ASN A 72 5.20 -1.64 12.70
N PRO A 73 4.53 -2.04 11.64
CA PRO A 73 5.17 -2.05 10.34
C PRO A 73 5.46 -0.63 9.85
N PRO A 74 6.50 -0.47 9.05
CA PRO A 74 6.71 0.80 8.36
C PRO A 74 5.56 1.06 7.41
N LYS A 75 5.58 2.21 6.75
CA LYS A 75 4.60 2.45 5.70
C LYS A 75 4.87 1.47 4.57
N VAL A 76 3.82 0.86 4.08
CA VAL A 76 3.94 -0.24 3.12
C VAL A 76 3.41 0.15 1.76
N ILE A 77 4.19 -0.15 0.73
CA ILE A 77 3.74 -0.06 -0.65
C ILE A 77 3.91 -1.46 -1.23
N PHE A 78 2.80 -2.08 -1.56
CA PHE A 78 2.85 -3.43 -2.14
C PHE A 78 3.16 -3.37 -3.62
N THR A 79 3.90 -4.36 -4.11
CA THR A 79 4.12 -4.54 -5.54
C THR A 79 3.63 -5.93 -5.92
N THR A 80 3.06 -6.07 -7.10
CA THR A 80 2.60 -7.37 -7.54
C THR A 80 2.31 -7.35 -9.03
N ALA A 81 2.35 -8.53 -9.66
CA ALA A 81 1.94 -8.69 -11.05
C ALA A 81 0.43 -8.96 -11.17
N HIS A 82 -0.27 -9.09 -10.05
CA HIS A 82 -1.68 -9.48 -10.06
C HIS A 82 -2.57 -8.41 -9.48
N LYS A 83 -3.61 -8.07 -10.24
CA LYS A 83 -4.55 -7.03 -9.82
C LYS A 83 -5.40 -7.43 -8.62
N ASP A 84 -5.52 -8.74 -8.40
CA ASP A 84 -6.48 -9.24 -7.42
C ASP A 84 -6.17 -8.87 -5.98
N TYR A 85 -4.95 -8.41 -5.73
CA TYR A 85 -4.56 -8.11 -4.35
C TYR A 85 -4.84 -6.68 -3.92
N ALA A 86 -5.45 -5.87 -4.77
CA ALA A 86 -5.67 -4.47 -4.44
C ALA A 86 -6.52 -4.28 -3.18
N LEU A 87 -7.60 -5.05 -3.07
CA LEU A 87 -8.49 -4.92 -1.90
C LEU A 87 -7.80 -5.36 -0.62
N GLU A 88 -7.05 -6.45 -0.69
CA GLU A 88 -6.36 -6.94 0.48
C GLU A 88 -5.30 -5.94 0.94
N SER A 89 -4.60 -5.33 0.00
CA SER A 89 -3.62 -4.30 0.33
C SER A 89 -4.26 -3.14 1.07
N TYR A 90 -5.44 -2.77 0.64
CA TYR A 90 -6.16 -1.67 1.25
C TYR A 90 -6.54 -2.00 2.69
N GLU A 91 -7.00 -3.22 2.93
CA GLU A 91 -7.37 -3.65 4.29
C GLU A 91 -6.20 -3.66 5.24
N LEU A 92 -4.99 -3.76 4.71
CA LEU A 92 -3.78 -3.77 5.53
C LEU A 92 -3.19 -2.38 5.75
N ASN A 93 -3.93 -1.35 5.37
CA ASN A 93 -3.49 0.03 5.51
C ASN A 93 -2.23 0.33 4.72
N ALA A 94 -2.07 -0.30 3.59
CA ALA A 94 -0.96 0.00 2.70
C ALA A 94 -1.14 1.42 2.18
N VAL A 95 -0.03 2.12 1.99
CA VAL A 95 -0.09 3.46 1.42
C VAL A 95 -0.51 3.38 -0.03
N ASP A 96 0.00 2.39 -0.74
CA ASP A 96 -0.30 2.25 -2.15
C ASP A 96 -0.02 0.83 -2.60
N TYR A 97 -0.30 0.59 -3.85
CA TYR A 97 -0.24 -0.71 -4.47
C TYR A 97 0.24 -0.50 -5.90
N LEU A 98 1.37 -1.09 -6.25
CA LEU A 98 1.98 -0.92 -7.57
C LEU A 98 1.86 -2.20 -8.37
N LEU A 99 1.19 -2.12 -9.50
CA LEU A 99 1.04 -3.26 -10.39
C LEU A 99 2.23 -3.32 -11.33
N LYS A 100 2.92 -4.44 -11.35
CA LYS A 100 4.09 -4.64 -12.22
C LYS A 100 3.65 -4.82 -13.66
N PRO A 101 4.38 -4.31 -14.62
CA PRO A 101 5.51 -3.39 -14.47
C PRO A 101 4.99 -1.98 -14.21
N PHE A 102 5.65 -1.26 -13.32
CA PHE A 102 5.22 0.10 -13.00
C PHE A 102 6.27 1.10 -13.47
N SER A 103 5.79 2.28 -13.83
CA SER A 103 6.65 3.34 -14.33
C SER A 103 7.22 4.15 -13.18
N LEU A 104 8.22 4.96 -13.50
CA LEU A 104 8.74 5.91 -12.53
C LEU A 104 7.64 6.86 -12.06
N GLU A 105 6.78 7.30 -12.97
CA GLU A 105 5.67 8.19 -12.60
C GLU A 105 4.78 7.55 -11.54
N ARG A 106 4.47 6.28 -11.72
CA ARG A 106 3.61 5.58 -10.77
C ARG A 106 4.31 5.44 -9.43
N PHE A 107 5.62 5.16 -9.44
CA PHE A 107 6.42 5.08 -8.24
C PHE A 107 6.41 6.42 -7.50
N VAL A 108 6.63 7.51 -8.23
CA VAL A 108 6.66 8.84 -7.63
C VAL A 108 5.32 9.18 -6.98
N ARG A 109 4.22 8.79 -7.60
CA ARG A 109 2.90 9.03 -7.02
C ARG A 109 2.75 8.35 -5.67
N ALA A 110 3.25 7.12 -5.57
CA ALA A 110 3.19 6.39 -4.30
C ALA A 110 4.03 7.09 -3.24
N ILE A 111 5.21 7.56 -3.62
CA ILE A 111 6.07 8.28 -2.68
C ILE A 111 5.42 9.58 -2.24
N ASN A 112 4.75 10.27 -3.14
CA ASN A 112 4.07 11.51 -2.79
C ASN A 112 2.97 11.30 -1.75
N LYS A 113 2.30 10.15 -1.80
CA LYS A 113 1.30 9.85 -0.78
C LYS A 113 1.94 9.77 0.60
N ILE A 114 3.15 9.24 0.68
CA ILE A 114 3.86 9.17 1.94
C ILE A 114 4.29 10.56 2.40
N ARG A 115 4.81 11.36 1.47
CA ARG A 115 5.26 12.71 1.80
C ARG A 115 4.15 13.58 2.34
N GLU A 116 2.94 13.37 1.84
CA GLU A 116 1.79 14.15 2.28
C GLU A 116 1.26 13.68 3.62
N GLY A 117 1.82 12.59 4.16
CA GLY A 117 1.32 12.05 5.40
C GLY A 117 0.00 11.33 5.26
N ASN A 118 -0.44 11.12 4.04
CA ASN A 118 -1.71 10.48 3.78
C ASN A 118 -1.54 8.99 3.71
N VAL A 119 -2.33 8.30 4.44
CA VAL A 119 -2.31 6.88 4.34
C VAL A 119 -3.61 6.44 3.76
N ALA A 120 -3.80 5.18 3.71
CA ALA A 120 -4.94 4.61 3.05
C ALA A 120 -6.25 5.28 3.39
N ALA A 121 -6.31 5.84 4.55
CA ALA A 121 -7.55 6.46 4.96
C ALA A 121 -8.00 7.56 4.04
N THR A 122 -7.06 8.20 3.37
CA THR A 122 -7.41 9.30 2.52
C THR A 122 -7.63 8.88 1.11
N VAL A 123 -7.38 7.70 0.85
CA VAL A 123 -7.50 7.27 -0.46
C VAL A 123 -8.79 7.50 -1.05
N PRO A 124 -9.56 7.34 -0.38
CA PRO A 124 -10.79 7.48 -1.00
C PRO A 124 -11.07 8.78 -1.48
N SER A 125 -10.69 8.85 -1.33
CA SER A 125 -11.15 9.67 -1.68
C SER A 125 -11.25 10.03 -2.62
N GLY A 126 -11.12 9.81 -2.54
CA GLY A 126 -11.24 10.10 -3.16
C GLY A 126 -11.70 10.61 -3.91
N LYS A 127 -11.72 10.81 -4.12
CA LYS A 127 -12.18 11.33 -4.76
C LYS A 127 -13.24 11.34 -4.91
N GLY A 128 -13.59 11.32 -4.66
CA GLY A 128 -14.54 11.32 -4.68
C GLY A 128 -15.23 11.02 -4.36
N LEU A 129 -15.33 10.88 -4.14
CA LEU A 129 -15.97 10.53 -3.83
C LEU A 129 -16.58 10.62 -3.21
N PRO A 130 -16.58 10.84 -2.93
CA PRO A 130 -17.18 10.76 -2.33
C PRO A 130 -18.01 10.87 -2.02
N VAL A 131 -18.00 10.93 -1.92
CA VAL A 131 -18.69 10.82 -1.64
C VAL A 131 -19.60 10.70 -1.78
N VAL A 132 -19.79 10.66 -1.89
CA VAL A 132 -20.56 10.41 -2.03
C VAL A 132 -21.27 9.91 -1.82
N SER A 133 -21.22 9.69 -1.79
CA SER A 133 -21.80 9.14 -1.70
C SER A 133 -22.46 8.93 -0.99
N ARG A 134 -22.46 9.12 -0.58
CA ARG A 134 -23.06 8.85 0.08
C ARG A 134 -24.14 9.16 0.26
N ARG A 135 -24.48 9.46 0.11
CA ARG A 135 -25.42 9.62 0.19
C ARG A 135 -26.33 9.16 -0.04
N THR A 136 -26.39 9.02 -0.21
CA THR A 136 -27.20 8.56 -0.49
C THR A 136 -27.78 7.76 -0.08
N LYS A 137 -27.69 7.45 0.30
CA LYS A 137 -28.22 6.57 0.71
C LYS A 137 -28.93 6.67 1.64
N SER A 138 -28.86 7.11 1.95
CA SER A 138 -29.55 7.15 2.78
C SER A 138 -30.61 7.44 2.68
N VAL A 139 -30.76 7.71 2.47
CA VAL A 139 -31.70 8.01 2.41
C VAL A 139 -32.56 7.28 2.08
N CYS A 140 -32.47 6.92 1.67
CA CYS A 140 -33.28 6.25 1.23
C CYS A 140 -33.82 5.44 1.96
N THR A 141 -33.64 5.28 2.46
CA THR A 141 -34.08 4.45 3.16
C THR A 141 -35.09 4.75 3.84
N SER A 142 -35.18 5.34 4.13
CA SER A 142 -36.04 5.59 4.80
C SER A 142 -37.16 5.79 4.35
N ARG A 143 -37.38 6.07 3.82
CA ARG A 143 -38.40 6.25 3.37
C ARG A 143 -39.14 5.35 3.23
N LEU A 144 -38.96 4.86 3.11
CA LEU A 144 -39.59 3.98 2.93
C LEU A 144 -40.34 3.68 3.77
N SER A 145 -40.07 3.84 4.32
CA SER A 145 -40.72 3.55 5.14
C SER A 145 -41.85 4.11 5.21
N ALA A 146 -42.03 4.74 5.07
CA ALA A 146 -43.06 5.25 5.17
C ALA A 146 -44.07 4.75 4.58
N ARG A 147 -44.24 4.37 4.29
CA ARG A 147 -45.02 3.99 3.76
C ARG A 147 -45.81 3.29 4.16
N ARG A 148 -45.62 3.08 4.46
CA ARG A 148 -46.17 2.47 4.82
C ARG A 148 -47.11 2.67 5.24
N PHE A 149 -47.18 3.02 5.32
CA PHE A 149 -47.91 3.25 5.68
C PHE A 149 -49.00 3.29 5.50
N ALA A 150 -49.00 3.30 5.30
CA ALA A 150 -49.84 3.34 5.09
C ALA A 150 -50.72 2.77 5.03
N LYS A 151 -50.96 2.30 5.17
CA LYS A 151 -51.68 1.67 5.07
C LYS A 151 -52.54 1.31 5.31
N ARG A 152 -52.77 1.40 5.52
CA ARG A 152 -53.41 0.92 5.69
C ARG A 152 -54.16 0.83 5.80
#